data_12666476446eeddab63b273b9355e04a
#
_entry.id   12666476446eeddab63b273b9355e04a
#
_cell.length_a   1.000
_cell.length_b   1.000
_cell.length_c   1.000
_cell.angle_alpha   90.00
_cell.angle_beta   90.00
_cell.angle_gamma   90.00
#
_symmetry.space_group_name_H-M   'P 1'
#
loop_
_entity.id
_entity.type
_entity.pdbx_description
1 polymer ?
#
loop_
_entity_poly.entity_id
_entity_poly.type
_entity_poly.pdbx_seq_one_letter_code
_entity_poly.pdbx_strand_id
1 'polypeptide(L)'
;HLTADIDPLGRPRPGLPELDPAFYDLTEEDMDRVFSTDTIEGPQSMSLRQIIRRLHNTYCRSIGVQFMHMDDLLVRQWLQVRMEGCENRIQLDRKQQLRIYRQMTTAAVFEEFIQKRFLGSKSFSLEGSESLIPLVEMAIERGASQDIQDVVMAMAHRGRLNVLANIMRKSPQRIFREFADLDPELHVGRGDVKYHLGHSTDYVAENGR
;
A
#
# COMPACT_ATOMS: atom_id res chain seq x y z
N HIS A 1 1.29 -15.03 -6.70
CA HIS A 1 2.13 -13.81 -6.65
C HIS A 1 3.27 -13.85 -7.67
N LEU A 2 3.77 -15.05 -8.01
CA LEU A 2 4.89 -15.20 -8.96
C LEU A 2 4.51 -14.80 -10.39
N THR A 3 3.24 -14.88 -10.74
CA THR A 3 2.69 -14.50 -12.07
C THR A 3 1.91 -13.18 -12.04
N ALA A 4 1.87 -12.50 -10.88
CA ALA A 4 1.19 -11.21 -10.79
C ALA A 4 1.87 -10.13 -11.64
N ASP A 5 1.06 -9.33 -12.34
CA ASP A 5 1.52 -8.21 -13.16
C ASP A 5 1.79 -6.98 -12.27
N ILE A 6 2.95 -7.00 -11.63
CA ILE A 6 3.39 -5.96 -10.68
C ILE A 6 4.66 -5.24 -11.13
N ASP A 7 5.20 -5.54 -12.31
CA ASP A 7 6.35 -4.81 -12.85
C ASP A 7 5.86 -3.48 -13.46
N PRO A 8 6.28 -2.32 -12.93
CA PRO A 8 5.88 -1.02 -13.46
C PRO A 8 6.37 -0.78 -14.89
N LEU A 9 7.34 -1.54 -15.37
CA LEU A 9 7.84 -1.48 -16.75
C LEU A 9 7.08 -2.44 -17.69
N GLY A 10 6.09 -3.17 -17.18
CA GLY A 10 5.29 -4.09 -17.97
C GLY A 10 6.06 -5.26 -18.56
N ARG A 11 7.21 -5.65 -17.98
CA ARG A 11 7.96 -6.80 -18.47
C ARG A 11 7.21 -8.09 -18.15
N PRO A 12 6.99 -8.96 -19.17
CA PRO A 12 6.30 -10.21 -18.96
C PRO A 12 7.12 -11.10 -18.02
N ARG A 13 6.42 -11.77 -17.10
CA ARG A 13 7.01 -12.78 -16.25
C ARG A 13 6.93 -14.14 -16.95
N PRO A 14 7.94 -15.00 -16.79
CA PRO A 14 7.85 -16.36 -17.30
C PRO A 14 6.68 -17.08 -16.63
N GLY A 15 5.90 -17.82 -17.42
CA GLY A 15 4.87 -18.71 -16.89
C GLY A 15 5.51 -19.79 -16.02
N LEU A 16 4.80 -20.21 -14.99
CA LEU A 16 5.19 -21.33 -14.14
C LEU A 16 4.37 -22.54 -14.55
N PRO A 17 5.01 -23.65 -14.97
CA PRO A 17 4.28 -24.84 -15.42
C PRO A 17 3.26 -25.32 -14.38
N GLU A 18 3.60 -25.24 -13.08
CA GLU A 18 2.75 -25.68 -11.98
C GLU A 18 1.48 -24.83 -11.79
N LEU A 19 1.38 -23.70 -12.46
CA LEU A 19 0.18 -22.86 -12.45
C LEU A 19 -0.65 -23.03 -13.74
N ASP A 20 -0.19 -23.86 -14.68
CA ASP A 20 -0.94 -24.22 -15.87
C ASP A 20 -1.83 -25.44 -15.56
N PRO A 21 -3.14 -25.40 -15.83
CA PRO A 21 -4.01 -26.56 -15.69
C PRO A 21 -3.51 -27.80 -16.43
N ALA A 22 -2.86 -27.65 -17.57
CA ALA A 22 -2.33 -28.76 -18.34
C ALA A 22 -1.26 -29.57 -17.59
N PHE A 23 -0.56 -28.97 -16.62
CA PHE A 23 0.40 -29.66 -15.75
C PHE A 23 -0.27 -30.74 -14.88
N TYR A 24 -1.58 -30.60 -14.64
CA TYR A 24 -2.40 -31.52 -13.86
C TYR A 24 -3.33 -32.37 -14.73
N ASP A 25 -3.00 -32.53 -16.01
CA ASP A 25 -3.79 -33.28 -16.99
C ASP A 25 -5.23 -32.72 -17.18
N LEU A 26 -5.45 -31.44 -16.84
CA LEU A 26 -6.72 -30.77 -17.08
C LEU A 26 -6.71 -30.15 -18.48
N THR A 27 -7.66 -30.56 -19.30
CA THR A 27 -7.78 -30.15 -20.70
C THR A 27 -8.87 -29.11 -20.89
N GLU A 28 -9.04 -28.59 -22.12
CA GLU A 28 -10.11 -27.65 -22.43
C GLU A 28 -11.50 -28.31 -22.26
N GLU A 29 -11.61 -29.64 -22.40
CA GLU A 29 -12.86 -30.39 -22.17
C GLU A 29 -13.28 -30.38 -20.68
N ASP A 30 -12.32 -30.22 -19.76
CA ASP A 30 -12.59 -30.14 -18.32
C ASP A 30 -13.02 -28.76 -17.85
N MET A 31 -12.77 -27.71 -18.66
CA MET A 31 -13.00 -26.33 -18.26
C MET A 31 -14.45 -26.02 -17.85
N ASP A 32 -15.42 -26.68 -18.42
CA ASP A 32 -16.81 -26.45 -18.10
C ASP A 32 -17.40 -27.46 -17.08
N ARG A 33 -16.56 -28.37 -16.57
CA ARG A 33 -16.93 -29.26 -15.45
C ARG A 33 -17.09 -28.46 -14.18
N VAL A 34 -18.10 -28.79 -13.40
CA VAL A 34 -18.41 -28.13 -12.12
C VAL A 34 -17.74 -28.85 -10.97
N PHE A 35 -17.09 -28.08 -10.11
CA PHE A 35 -16.40 -28.54 -8.91
C PHE A 35 -16.96 -27.85 -7.66
N SER A 36 -16.87 -28.52 -6.50
CA SER A 36 -17.07 -27.86 -5.21
C SER A 36 -16.01 -26.78 -4.97
N THR A 37 -16.42 -25.68 -4.37
CA THR A 37 -15.57 -24.55 -4.05
C THR A 37 -15.56 -24.22 -2.55
N ASP A 38 -15.75 -25.25 -1.73
CA ASP A 38 -15.83 -25.09 -0.27
C ASP A 38 -14.58 -24.44 0.37
N THR A 39 -13.45 -24.48 -0.34
CA THR A 39 -12.18 -23.86 0.08
C THR A 39 -11.94 -22.46 -0.50
N ILE A 40 -12.86 -21.97 -1.34
CA ILE A 40 -12.76 -20.68 -2.02
C ILE A 40 -13.97 -19.84 -1.61
N GLU A 41 -13.73 -18.60 -1.18
CA GLU A 41 -14.84 -17.70 -0.84
C GLU A 41 -15.68 -17.37 -2.07
N GLY A 42 -16.99 -17.62 -1.99
CA GLY A 42 -17.92 -17.34 -3.09
C GLY A 42 -19.02 -18.40 -3.25
N PRO A 43 -19.48 -18.67 -4.48
CA PRO A 43 -20.47 -19.73 -4.75
C PRO A 43 -19.95 -21.10 -4.32
N GLN A 44 -20.83 -21.99 -3.84
CA GLN A 44 -20.47 -23.34 -3.38
C GLN A 44 -19.99 -24.26 -4.50
N SER A 45 -20.29 -23.94 -5.74
CA SER A 45 -19.82 -24.68 -6.90
C SER A 45 -19.60 -23.75 -8.09
N MET A 46 -18.54 -24.01 -8.85
CA MET A 46 -18.17 -23.24 -10.04
C MET A 46 -17.56 -24.18 -11.09
N SER A 47 -17.64 -23.80 -12.38
CA SER A 47 -16.86 -24.48 -13.39
C SER A 47 -15.36 -24.24 -13.19
N LEU A 48 -14.51 -25.15 -13.67
CA LEU A 48 -13.05 -24.99 -13.58
C LEU A 48 -12.60 -23.65 -14.18
N ARG A 49 -13.15 -23.27 -15.31
CA ARG A 49 -12.90 -21.97 -15.96
C ARG A 49 -13.21 -20.78 -15.04
N GLN A 50 -14.32 -20.86 -14.30
CA GLN A 50 -14.70 -19.82 -13.35
C GLN A 50 -13.74 -19.77 -12.14
N ILE A 51 -13.35 -20.93 -11.62
CA ILE A 51 -12.40 -21.06 -10.53
C ILE A 51 -11.05 -20.42 -10.92
N ILE A 52 -10.48 -20.84 -12.05
CA ILE A 52 -9.21 -20.31 -12.55
C ILE A 52 -9.29 -18.80 -12.75
N ARG A 53 -10.35 -18.30 -13.39
CA ARG A 53 -10.54 -16.86 -13.59
C ARG A 53 -10.63 -16.10 -12.27
N ARG A 54 -11.35 -16.64 -11.28
CA ARG A 54 -11.48 -16.02 -9.95
C ARG A 54 -10.14 -15.96 -9.22
N LEU A 55 -9.40 -17.06 -9.19
CA LEU A 55 -8.07 -17.12 -8.58
C LEU A 55 -7.08 -16.19 -9.30
N HIS A 56 -7.11 -16.19 -10.63
CA HIS A 56 -6.30 -15.26 -11.43
C HIS A 56 -6.65 -13.79 -11.12
N ASN A 57 -7.92 -13.44 -11.06
CA ASN A 57 -8.35 -12.10 -10.70
C ASN A 57 -7.90 -11.68 -9.31
N THR A 58 -7.91 -12.61 -8.35
CA THR A 58 -7.53 -12.35 -6.96
C THR A 58 -6.03 -12.21 -6.80
N TYR A 59 -5.23 -13.10 -7.41
CA TYR A 59 -3.82 -13.28 -7.05
C TYR A 59 -2.81 -12.96 -8.15
N CYS A 60 -3.24 -12.87 -9.41
CA CYS A 60 -2.32 -12.75 -10.55
C CYS A 60 -2.40 -11.42 -11.30
N ARG A 61 -3.18 -10.45 -10.81
CA ARG A 61 -3.28 -9.14 -11.43
C ARG A 61 -2.23 -8.18 -10.84
N SER A 62 -2.59 -6.93 -10.66
CA SER A 62 -1.70 -5.85 -10.18
C SER A 62 -1.33 -5.92 -8.68
N ILE A 63 -1.73 -6.98 -7.99
CA ILE A 63 -1.42 -7.19 -6.57
C ILE A 63 -0.75 -8.55 -6.43
N GLY A 64 0.50 -8.57 -5.91
CA GLY A 64 1.19 -9.79 -5.52
C GLY A 64 0.99 -10.05 -4.02
N VAL A 65 0.48 -11.23 -3.67
CA VAL A 65 0.15 -11.57 -2.29
C VAL A 65 0.92 -12.83 -1.86
N GLN A 66 1.54 -12.76 -0.69
CA GLN A 66 2.25 -13.87 -0.07
C GLN A 66 1.77 -14.03 1.38
N PHE A 67 0.90 -14.99 1.66
CA PHE A 67 0.35 -15.20 3.01
C PHE A 67 0.23 -16.68 3.41
N MET A 68 0.36 -17.62 2.46
CA MET A 68 0.18 -19.06 2.74
C MET A 68 1.27 -19.65 3.63
N HIS A 69 2.38 -18.92 3.85
CA HIS A 69 3.45 -19.30 4.78
C HIS A 69 3.12 -18.99 6.25
N MET A 70 2.02 -18.30 6.53
CA MET A 70 1.61 -18.00 7.90
C MET A 70 1.16 -19.27 8.61
N ASP A 71 1.71 -19.52 9.80
CA ASP A 71 1.37 -20.70 10.62
C ASP A 71 -0.02 -20.56 11.24
N ASP A 72 -0.44 -19.35 11.61
CA ASP A 72 -1.76 -19.08 12.16
C ASP A 72 -2.86 -19.29 11.10
N LEU A 73 -3.57 -20.41 11.25
CA LEU A 73 -4.65 -20.79 10.33
C LEU A 73 -5.79 -19.76 10.30
N LEU A 74 -6.15 -19.18 11.44
CA LEU A 74 -7.25 -18.21 11.52
C LEU A 74 -6.91 -16.93 10.78
N VAL A 75 -5.69 -16.44 10.96
CA VAL A 75 -5.20 -15.26 10.21
C VAL A 75 -5.14 -15.54 8.72
N ARG A 76 -4.63 -16.70 8.32
CA ARG A 76 -4.57 -17.12 6.92
C ARG A 76 -5.95 -17.20 6.27
N GLN A 77 -6.91 -17.83 6.93
CA GLN A 77 -8.29 -17.91 6.45
C GLN A 77 -8.96 -16.54 6.40
N TRP A 78 -8.73 -15.69 7.40
CA TRP A 78 -9.26 -14.35 7.42
C TRP A 78 -8.77 -13.50 6.23
N LEU A 79 -7.49 -13.62 5.88
CA LEU A 79 -6.92 -12.95 4.70
C LEU A 79 -7.53 -13.50 3.41
N GLN A 80 -7.62 -14.83 3.29
CA GLN A 80 -8.16 -15.51 2.13
C GLN A 80 -9.60 -15.05 1.83
N VAL A 81 -10.48 -15.15 2.83
CA VAL A 81 -11.89 -14.73 2.73
C VAL A 81 -12.02 -13.28 2.25
N ARG A 82 -11.20 -12.37 2.81
CA ARG A 82 -11.23 -10.96 2.42
C ARG A 82 -10.75 -10.71 1.00
N MET A 83 -9.70 -11.37 0.57
CA MET A 83 -9.15 -11.19 -0.76
C MET A 83 -10.03 -11.83 -1.84
N GLU A 84 -10.47 -13.06 -1.60
CA GLU A 84 -11.29 -13.80 -2.55
C GLU A 84 -12.73 -13.26 -2.62
N GLY A 85 -13.28 -12.78 -1.51
CA GLY A 85 -14.63 -12.20 -1.46
C GLY A 85 -14.80 -10.99 -2.37
N CYS A 86 -13.74 -10.20 -2.59
CA CYS A 86 -13.77 -9.04 -3.48
C CYS A 86 -12.84 -9.18 -4.72
N GLU A 87 -12.22 -10.33 -4.92
CA GLU A 87 -11.21 -10.57 -5.97
C GLU A 87 -10.10 -9.50 -5.95
N ASN A 88 -9.69 -9.05 -4.75
CA ASN A 88 -8.77 -7.93 -4.53
C ASN A 88 -9.16 -6.64 -5.27
N ARG A 89 -10.46 -6.42 -5.48
CA ARG A 89 -11.02 -5.20 -6.07
C ARG A 89 -11.85 -4.45 -5.03
N ILE A 90 -11.24 -3.49 -4.38
CA ILE A 90 -11.96 -2.61 -3.47
C ILE A 90 -12.73 -1.58 -4.29
N GLN A 91 -14.04 -1.51 -4.05
CA GLN A 91 -14.89 -0.45 -4.62
C GLN A 91 -14.77 0.79 -3.74
N LEU A 92 -14.15 1.84 -4.28
CA LEU A 92 -14.04 3.13 -3.60
C LEU A 92 -15.20 4.03 -4.00
N ASP A 93 -15.88 4.62 -3.02
CA ASP A 93 -16.86 5.65 -3.29
C ASP A 93 -16.20 6.96 -3.78
N ARG A 94 -17.02 7.90 -4.26
CA ARG A 94 -16.53 9.16 -4.80
C ARG A 94 -15.76 10.00 -3.77
N LYS A 95 -16.18 9.99 -2.51
CA LYS A 95 -15.51 10.71 -1.42
C LYS A 95 -14.11 10.15 -1.19
N GLN A 96 -14.00 8.83 -1.11
CA GLN A 96 -12.72 8.13 -0.95
C GLN A 96 -11.77 8.39 -2.13
N GLN A 97 -12.27 8.30 -3.37
CA GLN A 97 -11.48 8.60 -4.57
C GLN A 97 -10.94 10.04 -4.55
N LEU A 98 -11.78 11.03 -4.23
CA LEU A 98 -11.35 12.43 -4.16
C LEU A 98 -10.36 12.67 -3.02
N ARG A 99 -10.51 11.98 -1.88
CA ARG A 99 -9.56 12.04 -0.77
C ARG A 99 -8.19 11.52 -1.21
N ILE A 100 -8.14 10.33 -1.79
CA ILE A 100 -6.89 9.73 -2.31
C ILE A 100 -6.25 10.67 -3.34
N TYR A 101 -7.02 11.16 -4.30
CA TYR A 101 -6.51 12.08 -5.32
C TYR A 101 -5.90 13.35 -4.70
N ARG A 102 -6.59 13.98 -3.74
CA ARG A 102 -6.08 15.15 -3.03
C ARG A 102 -4.76 14.87 -2.32
N GLN A 103 -4.68 13.75 -1.62
CA GLN A 103 -3.47 13.38 -0.88
C GLN A 103 -2.28 13.11 -1.81
N MET A 104 -2.50 12.37 -2.88
CA MET A 104 -1.46 12.14 -3.89
C MET A 104 -0.99 13.46 -4.52
N THR A 105 -1.93 14.35 -4.86
CA THR A 105 -1.60 15.67 -5.39
C THR A 105 -0.80 16.50 -4.39
N THR A 106 -1.21 16.51 -3.11
CA THR A 106 -0.49 17.24 -2.06
C THR A 106 0.92 16.69 -1.87
N ALA A 107 1.07 15.35 -1.91
CA ALA A 107 2.38 14.71 -1.83
C ALA A 107 3.28 15.10 -3.00
N ALA A 108 2.76 15.06 -4.22
CA ALA A 108 3.51 15.44 -5.43
C ALA A 108 3.91 16.92 -5.43
N VAL A 109 3.00 17.82 -5.06
CA VAL A 109 3.28 19.27 -4.97
C VAL A 109 4.34 19.57 -3.92
N PHE A 110 4.32 18.86 -2.79
CA PHE A 110 5.35 19.00 -1.75
C PHE A 110 6.74 18.60 -2.26
N GLU A 111 6.85 17.47 -2.98
CA GLU A 111 8.09 17.03 -3.60
C GLU A 111 8.60 18.03 -4.63
N GLU A 112 7.72 18.47 -5.52
CA GLU A 112 8.05 19.44 -6.56
C GLU A 112 8.56 20.77 -5.97
N PHE A 113 7.94 21.23 -4.89
CA PHE A 113 8.38 22.45 -4.18
C PHE A 113 9.79 22.28 -3.61
N ILE A 114 10.08 21.16 -2.94
CA ILE A 114 11.43 20.91 -2.39
C ILE A 114 12.46 20.85 -3.51
N GLN A 115 12.18 20.13 -4.59
CA GLN A 115 13.09 19.98 -5.72
C GLN A 115 13.42 21.35 -6.37
N LYS A 116 12.42 22.22 -6.51
CA LYS A 116 12.61 23.56 -7.09
C LYS A 116 13.31 24.54 -6.18
N ARG A 117 13.03 24.47 -4.87
CA ARG A 117 13.51 25.47 -3.91
C ARG A 117 14.85 25.11 -3.29
N PHE A 118 15.11 23.84 -3.07
CA PHE A 118 16.28 23.33 -2.35
C PHE A 118 17.14 22.45 -3.26
N LEU A 119 17.60 23.02 -4.37
CA LEU A 119 18.45 22.34 -5.35
C LEU A 119 19.70 21.75 -4.68
N GLY A 120 19.95 20.45 -4.96
CA GLY A 120 21.10 19.73 -4.43
C GLY A 120 20.97 19.27 -2.98
N SER A 121 19.88 19.59 -2.29
CA SER A 121 19.63 19.08 -0.94
C SER A 121 19.12 17.63 -1.00
N LYS A 122 19.52 16.81 -0.01
CA LYS A 122 18.99 15.46 0.14
C LYS A 122 17.53 15.54 0.63
N SER A 123 16.58 15.38 -0.27
CA SER A 123 15.15 15.43 0.05
C SER A 123 14.56 14.08 0.44
N PHE A 124 15.27 12.97 0.14
CA PHE A 124 14.76 11.61 0.30
C PHE A 124 13.37 11.45 -0.33
N SER A 125 13.27 11.87 -1.57
CA SER A 125 12.02 12.01 -2.31
C SER A 125 11.12 10.77 -2.26
N LEU A 126 9.83 11.02 -2.21
CA LEU A 126 8.77 10.01 -2.33
C LEU A 126 8.37 9.75 -3.79
N GLU A 127 8.94 10.46 -4.74
CA GLU A 127 8.55 10.42 -6.16
C GLU A 127 8.41 8.99 -6.68
N GLY A 128 7.29 8.71 -7.34
CA GLY A 128 6.89 7.37 -7.80
C GLY A 128 6.24 6.48 -6.73
N SER A 129 6.08 6.97 -5.49
CA SER A 129 5.45 6.23 -4.39
C SER A 129 4.45 7.11 -3.62
N GLU A 130 3.83 8.07 -4.27
CA GLU A 130 2.90 9.05 -3.67
C GLU A 130 1.68 8.36 -3.03
N SER A 131 1.32 7.18 -3.52
CA SER A 131 0.27 6.34 -2.95
C SER A 131 0.54 5.88 -1.50
N LEU A 132 1.79 6.01 -1.01
CA LEU A 132 2.12 5.76 0.40
C LEU A 132 1.32 6.68 1.33
N ILE A 133 1.12 7.94 0.95
CA ILE A 133 0.45 8.93 1.80
C ILE A 133 -1.00 8.53 2.06
N PRO A 134 -1.87 8.32 1.04
CA PRO A 134 -3.23 7.84 1.30
C PRO A 134 -3.27 6.45 1.95
N LEU A 135 -2.32 5.55 1.64
CA LEU A 135 -2.26 4.23 2.28
C LEU A 135 -2.09 4.35 3.80
N VAL A 136 -1.11 5.12 4.24
CA VAL A 136 -0.81 5.29 5.68
C VAL A 136 -1.96 6.00 6.39
N GLU A 137 -2.51 7.05 5.78
CA GLU A 137 -3.64 7.76 6.39
C GLU A 137 -4.87 6.84 6.53
N MET A 138 -5.22 6.06 5.50
CA MET A 138 -6.32 5.10 5.57
C MET A 138 -6.08 4.03 6.65
N ALA A 139 -4.83 3.61 6.86
CA ALA A 139 -4.48 2.67 7.92
C ALA A 139 -4.70 3.29 9.32
N ILE A 140 -4.29 4.55 9.52
CA ILE A 140 -4.52 5.30 10.78
C ILE A 140 -6.03 5.48 11.03
N GLU A 141 -6.78 5.93 10.03
CA GLU A 141 -8.24 6.09 10.12
C GLU A 141 -8.94 4.75 10.48
N ARG A 142 -8.49 3.66 9.85
CA ARG A 142 -9.01 2.33 10.17
C ARG A 142 -8.66 1.90 11.58
N GLY A 143 -7.44 2.17 12.02
CA GLY A 143 -7.00 1.94 13.40
C GLY A 143 -7.86 2.70 14.41
N ALA A 144 -8.06 4.00 14.19
CA ALA A 144 -8.91 4.83 15.03
C ALA A 144 -10.36 4.32 15.11
N SER A 145 -10.89 3.77 14.00
CA SER A 145 -12.23 3.13 14.00
C SER A 145 -12.30 1.83 14.81
N GLN A 146 -11.15 1.29 15.21
CA GLN A 146 -10.99 0.07 16.02
C GLN A 146 -10.39 0.37 17.41
N ASP A 147 -10.55 1.60 17.89
CA ASP A 147 -10.09 2.07 19.21
C ASP A 147 -8.56 2.04 19.43
N ILE A 148 -7.77 2.05 18.36
CA ILE A 148 -6.32 2.26 18.48
C ILE A 148 -6.09 3.73 18.83
N GLN A 149 -5.40 3.98 19.94
CA GLN A 149 -5.16 5.32 20.47
C GLN A 149 -3.78 5.86 20.10
N ASP A 150 -2.79 4.99 20.02
CA ASP A 150 -1.42 5.39 19.72
C ASP A 150 -0.89 4.69 18.47
N VAL A 151 -0.25 5.43 17.59
CA VAL A 151 0.44 4.92 16.41
C VAL A 151 1.89 5.36 16.44
N VAL A 152 2.81 4.39 16.51
CA VAL A 152 4.24 4.63 16.41
C VAL A 152 4.72 4.25 15.02
N MET A 153 5.30 5.23 14.31
CA MET A 153 5.78 5.04 12.95
C MET A 153 7.30 5.12 12.90
N ALA A 154 7.91 4.07 12.37
CA ALA A 154 9.34 4.04 12.06
C ALA A 154 9.53 3.78 10.57
N MET A 155 10.43 4.52 9.94
CA MET A 155 10.69 4.38 8.52
C MET A 155 12.14 4.76 8.18
N ALA A 156 12.64 4.25 7.05
CA ALA A 156 13.90 4.67 6.47
C ALA A 156 13.78 6.08 5.84
N HIS A 157 14.65 6.42 4.91
CA HIS A 157 14.77 7.78 4.38
C HIS A 157 13.69 8.15 3.37
N ARG A 158 13.36 7.24 2.45
CA ARG A 158 12.50 7.54 1.29
C ARG A 158 11.11 8.01 1.73
N GLY A 159 10.76 9.21 1.30
CA GLY A 159 9.47 9.82 1.59
C GLY A 159 9.30 10.35 3.02
N ARG A 160 10.36 10.32 3.85
CA ARG A 160 10.28 10.71 5.26
C ARG A 160 9.73 12.12 5.46
N LEU A 161 10.20 13.08 4.68
CA LEU A 161 9.75 14.48 4.81
C LEU A 161 8.29 14.65 4.39
N ASN A 162 7.89 13.91 3.37
CA ASN A 162 6.50 13.90 2.89
C ASN A 162 5.56 13.31 3.95
N VAL A 163 5.96 12.20 4.60
CA VAL A 163 5.20 11.59 5.71
C VAL A 163 5.13 12.56 6.89
N LEU A 164 6.24 13.21 7.27
CA LEU A 164 6.25 14.21 8.35
C LEU A 164 5.29 15.37 8.06
N ALA A 165 5.26 15.87 6.82
CA ALA A 165 4.39 16.97 6.43
C ALA A 165 2.91 16.53 6.33
N ASN A 166 2.63 15.48 5.55
CA ASN A 166 1.28 15.14 5.13
C ASN A 166 0.56 14.16 6.07
N ILE A 167 1.28 13.33 6.82
CA ILE A 167 0.70 12.42 7.82
C ILE A 167 0.85 12.98 9.22
N MET A 168 2.09 13.30 9.63
CA MET A 168 2.38 13.79 10.98
C MET A 168 2.10 15.28 11.15
N ARG A 169 1.62 15.96 10.11
CA ARG A 169 1.23 17.38 10.12
C ARG A 169 2.33 18.32 10.65
N LYS A 170 3.60 17.92 10.50
CA LYS A 170 4.72 18.81 10.79
C LYS A 170 4.68 19.99 9.82
N SER A 171 4.71 21.22 10.35
CA SER A 171 4.62 22.41 9.50
C SER A 171 5.71 22.41 8.42
N PRO A 172 5.35 22.58 7.14
CA PRO A 172 6.33 22.72 6.05
C PRO A 172 7.32 23.85 6.31
N GLN A 173 6.89 24.94 6.93
CA GLN A 173 7.78 26.05 7.32
C GLN A 173 8.87 25.57 8.26
N ARG A 174 8.55 24.74 9.24
CA ARG A 174 9.54 24.17 10.17
C ARG A 174 10.50 23.25 9.43
N ILE A 175 9.98 22.38 8.57
CA ILE A 175 10.80 21.49 7.72
C ILE A 175 11.78 22.34 6.88
N PHE A 176 11.32 23.41 6.24
CA PHE A 176 12.15 24.24 5.37
C PHE A 176 13.18 25.09 6.14
N ARG A 177 12.87 25.51 7.37
CA ARG A 177 13.87 26.15 8.26
C ARG A 177 14.97 25.17 8.64
N GLU A 178 14.62 23.91 8.92
CA GLU A 178 15.59 22.84 9.18
C GLU A 178 16.50 22.59 7.95
N PHE A 179 15.96 22.64 6.73
CA PHE A 179 16.75 22.58 5.50
C PHE A 179 17.75 23.72 5.35
N ALA A 180 17.33 24.92 5.67
CA ALA A 180 18.13 26.13 5.53
C ALA A 180 19.11 26.35 6.69
N ASP A 181 19.18 25.45 7.68
CA ASP A 181 19.99 25.57 8.90
C ASP A 181 19.79 26.92 9.63
N LEU A 182 18.56 27.44 9.62
CA LEU A 182 18.23 28.74 10.22
C LEU A 182 18.14 28.71 11.74
N ASP A 183 18.03 27.52 12.33
CA ASP A 183 17.89 27.31 13.77
C ASP A 183 18.97 26.33 14.29
N PRO A 184 20.26 26.66 14.23
CA PRO A 184 21.33 25.74 14.59
C PRO A 184 21.32 25.33 16.07
N GLU A 185 20.67 26.13 16.92
CA GLU A 185 20.54 25.85 18.35
C GLU A 185 19.55 24.74 18.68
N LEU A 186 18.62 24.44 17.75
CA LEU A 186 17.62 23.36 17.91
C LEU A 186 18.19 21.98 17.56
N HIS A 187 19.38 21.90 17.00
CA HIS A 187 19.95 20.66 16.48
C HIS A 187 21.32 20.38 17.08
N VAL A 188 21.37 19.42 17.98
CA VAL A 188 22.65 18.86 18.46
C VAL A 188 23.13 17.88 17.37
N GLY A 189 23.86 18.42 16.39
CA GLY A 189 24.44 17.62 15.31
C GLY A 189 24.48 18.36 13.97
N ARG A 190 25.47 18.04 13.14
CA ARG A 190 25.63 18.56 11.78
C ARG A 190 25.35 17.48 10.74
N GLY A 191 25.01 17.88 9.51
CA GLY A 191 24.82 16.97 8.39
C GLY A 191 23.45 16.30 8.35
N ASP A 192 23.40 14.99 8.18
CA ASP A 192 22.16 14.22 7.94
C ASP A 192 21.21 14.16 9.15
N VAL A 193 21.66 14.51 10.35
CA VAL A 193 20.84 14.40 11.59
C VAL A 193 19.54 15.19 11.49
N LYS A 194 19.56 16.37 10.88
CA LYS A 194 18.37 17.23 10.69
C LYS A 194 17.23 16.55 9.93
N TYR A 195 17.53 15.60 9.05
CA TYR A 195 16.52 14.86 8.29
C TYR A 195 15.92 13.69 9.07
N HIS A 196 16.51 13.34 10.22
CA HIS A 196 16.08 12.23 11.08
C HIS A 196 15.35 12.69 12.34
N LEU A 197 15.10 13.98 12.48
CA LEU A 197 14.34 14.51 13.61
C LEU A 197 12.94 13.92 13.64
N GLY A 198 12.59 13.36 14.80
CA GLY A 198 11.25 12.84 15.04
C GLY A 198 10.20 13.94 15.15
N HIS A 199 8.95 13.55 15.15
CA HIS A 199 7.82 14.43 15.39
C HIS A 199 6.70 13.64 16.05
N SER A 200 6.04 14.26 17.02
CA SER A 200 4.81 13.74 17.63
C SER A 200 3.70 14.76 17.44
N THR A 201 2.50 14.27 17.19
CA THR A 201 1.33 15.12 16.99
C THR A 201 0.08 14.38 17.38
N ASP A 202 -0.94 15.10 17.79
CA ASP A 202 -2.27 14.56 17.95
C ASP A 202 -2.95 14.49 16.56
N TYR A 203 -3.49 13.34 16.25
CA TYR A 203 -4.25 13.10 15.03
C TYR A 203 -5.73 12.97 15.39
N VAL A 204 -6.56 13.82 14.82
CA VAL A 204 -8.02 13.70 14.94
C VAL A 204 -8.55 13.00 13.70
N ALA A 205 -9.04 11.77 13.89
CA ALA A 205 -9.62 10.98 12.82
C ALA A 205 -10.99 11.51 12.37
N GLU A 206 -11.49 11.09 11.22
CA GLU A 206 -12.80 11.54 10.67
C GLU A 206 -13.97 11.22 11.62
N ASN A 207 -13.86 10.18 12.46
CA ASN A 207 -14.84 9.83 13.46
C ASN A 207 -14.79 10.69 14.74
N GLY A 208 -13.90 11.69 14.80
CA GLY A 208 -13.73 12.60 15.94
C GLY A 208 -12.88 12.03 17.08
N ARG A 209 -12.20 10.94 16.89
CA ARG A 209 -11.29 10.32 17.86
C ARG A 209 -9.85 10.67 17.55
#